data_bb6ca869ec2aa27b0ba4abb725b2c561
#
_entry.id   bb6ca869ec2aa27b0ba4abb725b2c561
#
_cell.length_a   1.000
_cell.length_b   1.000
_cell.length_c   1.000
_cell.angle_alpha   90.00
_cell.angle_beta   90.00
_cell.angle_gamma   90.00
#
_symmetry.space_group_name_H-M   'P 1'
#
loop_
_entity.id
_entity.type
_entity.pdbx_description
1 polymer ?
#
loop_
_entity_poly.entity_id
_entity_poly.type
_entity_poly.pdbx_seq_one_letter_code
_entity_poly.pdbx_strand_id
1 'polypeptide(L)'
;AAHTLYNGAIAAKVYRFEVSAGSVRAEVRRAPEARSAGAQILENRLRKNVRHLGKWARREGVTCLRVYDADLPEYAVAVDLYEGAGRDAGRRFAHIAEYAPPPEIDAGVAEARLAEAIDVVAEVLEVAPTDVAVKVRRRQRGTSQYEKLAARSEFVEVAEGGLRFEVNLHDYLDTGLFLDHRPVRAMVRELATGARFLNLFAYTGTASVYAAAGGATAVNTVDLSETYLEWAKRNMALNGFAERTGARYFATDAMRWLAEERRRVEAGLADPYGLVFCDPPTYSSSKKMTERTFDVQRDHVRIIDDAAALLADNGVLIFSTNLRTFKLDVDALAHLAVEDVTPSTIPPDFARTPRIHQCFLVRRRTGQAE
;
A
#
# COMPACT_ATOMS: atom_id res chain seq x y z
N ALA A 1 10.02 26.76 33.69
CA ALA A 1 9.83 25.92 34.87
C ALA A 1 9.78 24.45 34.43
N ALA A 2 10.48 23.57 35.14
CA ALA A 2 10.43 22.14 34.92
C ALA A 2 9.52 21.50 35.96
N HIS A 3 8.59 20.67 35.53
CA HIS A 3 7.71 19.91 36.43
C HIS A 3 8.03 18.43 36.27
N THR A 4 8.10 17.71 37.39
CA THR A 4 8.26 16.25 37.38
C THR A 4 6.88 15.62 37.47
N LEU A 5 6.54 14.76 36.52
CA LEU A 5 5.34 13.94 36.50
C LEU A 5 5.74 12.48 36.71
N TYR A 6 4.85 11.69 37.32
CA TYR A 6 5.07 10.26 37.52
C TYR A 6 4.00 9.46 36.80
N ASN A 7 4.42 8.48 36.04
CA ASN A 7 3.55 7.44 35.49
C ASN A 7 3.93 6.12 36.14
N GLY A 8 3.27 5.80 37.23
CA GLY A 8 3.67 4.71 38.13
C GLY A 8 5.04 5.01 38.76
N ALA A 9 6.02 4.12 38.60
CA ALA A 9 7.39 4.28 39.10
C ALA A 9 8.32 5.09 38.16
N ILE A 10 7.83 5.52 36.99
CA ILE A 10 8.64 6.23 35.97
C ILE A 10 8.50 7.74 36.19
N ALA A 11 9.62 8.41 36.51
CA ALA A 11 9.69 9.85 36.60
C ALA A 11 9.92 10.45 35.21
N ALA A 12 9.03 11.34 34.77
CA ALA A 12 9.19 12.14 33.54
C ALA A 12 9.29 13.62 33.88
N LYS A 13 10.11 14.38 33.15
CA LYS A 13 10.22 15.83 33.30
C LYS A 13 9.48 16.53 32.17
N VAL A 14 8.57 17.43 32.53
CA VAL A 14 7.88 18.33 31.59
C VAL A 14 8.52 19.70 31.68
N TYR A 15 8.94 20.23 30.55
CA TYR A 15 9.49 21.55 30.43
C TYR A 15 8.49 22.45 29.70
N ARG A 16 8.22 23.62 30.26
CA ARG A 16 7.42 24.67 29.61
C ARG A 16 8.37 25.72 29.05
N PHE A 17 8.30 25.94 27.74
CA PHE A 17 9.06 26.98 27.05
C PHE A 17 8.09 28.06 26.56
N GLU A 18 8.47 29.32 26.71
CA GLU A 18 7.82 30.43 26.02
C GLU A 18 8.48 30.60 24.66
N VAL A 19 7.70 30.42 23.59
CA VAL A 19 8.16 30.61 22.21
C VAL A 19 7.76 32.03 21.80
N SER A 20 8.74 32.94 21.73
CA SER A 20 8.59 34.26 21.13
C SER A 20 9.12 34.26 19.70
N ALA A 21 8.67 35.21 18.86
CA ALA A 21 9.12 35.33 17.47
C ALA A 21 10.67 35.45 17.34
N GLY A 22 11.36 35.94 18.38
CA GLY A 22 12.81 36.01 18.41
C GLY A 22 13.50 34.77 18.97
N SER A 23 12.76 33.80 19.55
CA SER A 23 13.33 32.54 20.05
C SER A 23 13.25 31.39 19.03
N VAL A 24 12.52 31.57 17.94
CA VAL A 24 12.60 30.71 16.76
C VAL A 24 13.86 31.12 16.01
N ARG A 25 15.02 30.58 16.43
CA ARG A 25 16.16 30.60 15.53
C ARG A 25 15.74 29.83 14.29
N ALA A 26 15.72 30.53 13.15
CA ALA A 26 15.82 29.82 11.87
C ALA A 26 16.96 28.82 12.03
N GLU A 27 16.73 27.55 11.80
CA GLU A 27 17.80 26.56 11.76
C GLU A 27 18.92 27.19 10.93
N VAL A 28 20.00 27.55 11.61
CA VAL A 28 21.22 27.95 10.92
C VAL A 28 21.57 26.71 10.12
N ARG A 29 21.36 26.73 8.80
CA ARG A 29 21.97 25.74 7.92
C ARG A 29 23.42 25.69 8.32
N ARG A 30 23.80 24.65 9.10
CA ARG A 30 25.19 24.36 9.32
C ARG A 30 25.82 24.32 7.93
N ALA A 31 26.92 25.05 7.77
CA ALA A 31 27.75 24.89 6.59
C ALA A 31 27.93 23.39 6.40
N PRO A 32 27.76 22.85 5.18
CA PRO A 32 27.76 21.42 4.95
C PRO A 32 29.05 20.86 5.56
N GLU A 33 28.93 20.25 6.75
CA GLU A 33 29.99 19.38 7.26
C GLU A 33 30.25 18.38 6.15
N ALA A 34 31.51 18.13 5.81
CA ALA A 34 31.85 17.21 4.76
C ALA A 34 31.10 15.90 5.04
N ARG A 35 30.25 15.48 4.11
CA ARG A 35 29.46 14.26 4.26
C ARG A 35 30.36 13.09 4.62
N SER A 36 29.86 12.18 5.44
CA SER A 36 30.57 10.93 5.70
C SER A 36 30.78 10.17 4.38
N ALA A 37 31.81 9.34 4.32
CA ALA A 37 32.06 8.48 3.16
C ALA A 37 30.82 7.60 2.85
N GLY A 38 30.10 7.15 3.88
CA GLY A 38 28.86 6.39 3.74
C GLY A 38 27.74 7.19 3.08
N ALA A 39 27.50 8.42 3.56
CA ALA A 39 26.49 9.32 2.97
C ALA A 39 26.80 9.66 1.51
N GLN A 40 28.08 9.81 1.15
CA GLN A 40 28.49 10.02 -0.25
C GLN A 40 28.22 8.81 -1.13
N ILE A 41 28.43 7.60 -0.61
CA ILE A 41 28.10 6.34 -1.34
C ILE A 41 26.58 6.23 -1.54
N LEU A 42 25.80 6.55 -0.49
CA LEU A 42 24.33 6.57 -0.58
C LEU A 42 23.84 7.57 -1.63
N GLU A 43 24.40 8.80 -1.63
CA GLU A 43 24.06 9.82 -2.61
C GLU A 43 24.30 9.33 -4.03
N ASN A 44 25.49 8.79 -4.30
CA ASN A 44 25.85 8.27 -5.62
C ASN A 44 24.92 7.15 -6.08
N ARG A 45 24.55 6.25 -5.13
CA ARG A 45 23.61 5.16 -5.40
C ARG A 45 22.23 5.70 -5.71
N LEU A 46 21.70 6.62 -4.91
CA LEU A 46 20.38 7.19 -5.09
C LEU A 46 20.28 7.99 -6.40
N ARG A 47 21.28 8.85 -6.71
CA ARG A 47 21.35 9.55 -7.99
C ARG A 47 21.38 8.61 -9.20
N LYS A 48 22.09 7.48 -9.10
CA LYS A 48 22.11 6.43 -10.15
C LYS A 48 20.73 5.81 -10.34
N ASN A 49 20.04 5.46 -9.24
CA ASN A 49 18.72 4.87 -9.29
C ASN A 49 17.68 5.84 -9.88
N VAL A 50 17.66 7.09 -9.40
CA VAL A 50 16.76 8.14 -9.91
C VAL A 50 16.97 8.36 -11.43
N ARG A 51 18.23 8.39 -11.88
CA ARG A 51 18.53 8.51 -13.33
C ARG A 51 18.02 7.32 -14.13
N HIS A 52 18.22 6.11 -13.61
CA HIS A 52 17.82 4.87 -14.28
C HIS A 52 16.29 4.74 -14.34
N LEU A 53 15.64 4.80 -13.18
CA LEU A 53 14.18 4.66 -13.06
C LEU A 53 13.44 5.87 -13.66
N GLY A 54 14.00 7.06 -13.58
CA GLY A 54 13.37 8.28 -14.10
C GLY A 54 13.18 8.28 -15.62
N LYS A 55 14.01 7.55 -16.39
CA LYS A 55 13.79 7.38 -17.84
C LYS A 55 12.54 6.55 -18.10
N TRP A 56 12.38 5.44 -17.38
CA TRP A 56 11.21 4.59 -17.45
C TRP A 56 9.97 5.34 -16.93
N ALA A 57 10.07 5.96 -15.76
CA ALA A 57 8.97 6.65 -15.13
C ALA A 57 8.38 7.74 -16.05
N ARG A 58 9.24 8.56 -16.69
CA ARG A 58 8.78 9.58 -17.66
C ARG A 58 8.11 8.99 -18.89
N ARG A 59 8.64 7.87 -19.43
CA ARG A 59 8.05 7.20 -20.59
C ARG A 59 6.66 6.66 -20.28
N GLU A 60 6.48 6.08 -19.08
CA GLU A 60 5.24 5.42 -18.65
C GLU A 60 4.29 6.38 -17.87
N GLY A 61 4.68 7.64 -17.66
CA GLY A 61 3.89 8.59 -16.86
C GLY A 61 3.78 8.21 -15.39
N VAL A 62 4.81 7.53 -14.82
CA VAL A 62 4.85 7.13 -13.42
C VAL A 62 5.38 8.28 -12.57
N THR A 63 4.59 8.72 -11.60
CA THR A 63 4.87 9.86 -10.72
C THR A 63 5.07 9.46 -9.25
N CYS A 64 4.70 8.22 -8.91
CA CYS A 64 4.90 7.63 -7.58
C CYS A 64 5.72 6.35 -7.74
N LEU A 65 6.95 6.29 -7.21
CA LEU A 65 7.86 5.16 -7.44
C LEU A 65 8.83 4.95 -6.29
N ARG A 66 9.27 3.70 -6.10
CA ARG A 66 10.35 3.36 -5.20
C ARG A 66 11.70 3.65 -5.87
N VAL A 67 12.50 4.51 -5.26
CA VAL A 67 13.81 4.91 -5.81
C VAL A 67 14.99 4.21 -5.12
N TYR A 68 14.77 3.61 -3.94
CA TYR A 68 15.79 2.90 -3.18
C TYR A 68 15.15 1.84 -2.27
N ASP A 69 15.77 0.68 -2.15
CA ASP A 69 15.27 -0.42 -1.30
C ASP A 69 16.45 -1.21 -0.71
N ALA A 70 17.03 -0.68 0.38
CA ALA A 70 18.17 -1.27 1.09
C ALA A 70 19.32 -1.71 0.17
N ASP A 71 19.61 -0.91 -0.87
CA ASP A 71 20.67 -1.20 -1.85
C ASP A 71 22.07 -1.31 -1.24
N LEU A 72 22.26 -0.66 -0.09
CA LEU A 72 23.49 -0.64 0.70
C LEU A 72 23.17 -1.19 2.10
N PRO A 73 23.92 -2.15 2.61
CA PRO A 73 23.66 -2.75 3.91
C PRO A 73 23.67 -1.75 5.07
N GLU A 74 24.48 -0.68 4.96
CA GLU A 74 24.59 0.36 5.97
C GLU A 74 23.36 1.27 6.06
N TYR A 75 22.58 1.36 5.00
CA TYR A 75 21.38 2.18 4.89
C TYR A 75 20.16 1.31 4.59
N ALA A 76 19.68 0.64 5.63
CA ALA A 76 18.55 -0.29 5.56
C ALA A 76 17.21 0.47 5.53
N VAL A 77 16.97 1.24 4.47
CA VAL A 77 15.75 2.01 4.27
C VAL A 77 15.13 1.70 2.90
N ALA A 78 13.82 1.82 2.80
CA ALA A 78 13.14 2.00 1.52
C ALA A 78 12.80 3.47 1.34
N VAL A 79 12.97 3.99 0.13
CA VAL A 79 12.65 5.38 -0.22
C VAL A 79 11.68 5.40 -1.38
N ASP A 80 10.50 5.93 -1.14
CA ASP A 80 9.44 6.13 -2.13
C ASP A 80 9.30 7.63 -2.41
N LEU A 81 9.29 8.00 -3.69
CA LEU A 81 9.03 9.35 -4.18
C LEU A 81 7.55 9.44 -4.60
N TYR A 82 6.89 10.52 -4.19
CA TYR A 82 5.55 10.88 -4.62
C TYR A 82 5.56 12.28 -5.23
N GLU A 83 5.12 12.42 -6.48
CA GLU A 83 4.86 13.71 -7.09
C GLU A 83 3.41 14.10 -6.83
N GLY A 84 3.20 15.27 -6.26
CA GLY A 84 1.89 15.82 -5.97
C GLY A 84 1.08 16.10 -7.24
N ALA A 85 -0.23 15.90 -7.15
CA ALA A 85 -1.19 16.14 -8.21
C ALA A 85 -2.33 17.03 -7.69
N GLY A 86 -3.19 17.51 -8.57
CA GLY A 86 -4.37 18.30 -8.18
C GLY A 86 -4.01 19.47 -7.26
N ARG A 87 -4.50 19.44 -6.01
CA ARG A 87 -4.22 20.48 -5.00
C ARG A 87 -2.76 20.56 -4.57
N ASP A 88 -2.01 19.48 -4.72
CA ASP A 88 -0.60 19.38 -4.33
C ASP A 88 0.35 19.41 -5.54
N ALA A 89 -0.17 19.76 -6.74
CA ALA A 89 0.62 19.79 -7.97
C ALA A 89 1.87 20.69 -7.83
N GLY A 90 3.00 20.19 -8.34
CA GLY A 90 4.29 20.88 -8.28
C GLY A 90 5.07 20.63 -6.99
N ARG A 91 4.51 19.94 -6.00
CA ARG A 91 5.24 19.49 -4.80
C ARG A 91 5.75 18.08 -5.00
N ARG A 92 6.85 17.76 -4.31
CA ARG A 92 7.39 16.41 -4.18
C ARG A 92 7.45 16.02 -2.73
N PHE A 93 7.19 14.75 -2.47
CA PHE A 93 7.21 14.17 -1.14
C PHE A 93 8.07 12.91 -1.16
N ALA A 94 8.84 12.69 -0.10
CA ALA A 94 9.59 11.47 0.10
C ALA A 94 9.05 10.71 1.32
N HIS A 95 8.85 9.42 1.17
CA HIS A 95 8.54 8.52 2.27
C HIS A 95 9.72 7.59 2.50
N ILE A 96 10.31 7.65 3.68
CA ILE A 96 11.44 6.81 4.10
C ILE A 96 10.90 5.80 5.11
N ALA A 97 10.95 4.52 4.75
CA ALA A 97 10.63 3.43 5.66
C ALA A 97 11.92 2.75 6.11
N GLU A 98 12.30 2.91 7.38
CA GLU A 98 13.45 2.23 7.95
C GLU A 98 13.12 0.77 8.25
N TYR A 99 13.96 -0.14 7.77
CA TYR A 99 13.93 -1.54 8.20
C TYR A 99 14.61 -1.66 9.56
N ALA A 100 14.02 -2.44 10.47
CA ALA A 100 14.62 -2.65 11.78
C ALA A 100 16.08 -3.11 11.62
N PRO A 101 17.05 -2.38 12.19
CA PRO A 101 18.46 -2.77 12.10
C PRO A 101 18.68 -4.12 12.78
N PRO A 102 19.63 -4.93 12.28
CA PRO A 102 20.05 -6.13 12.98
C PRO A 102 20.44 -5.81 14.43
N PRO A 103 20.22 -6.74 15.37
CA PRO A 103 20.49 -6.53 16.80
C PRO A 103 21.95 -6.16 17.14
N GLU A 104 22.88 -6.48 16.23
CA GLU A 104 24.31 -6.24 16.37
C GLU A 104 24.72 -4.78 16.06
N ILE A 105 23.82 -4.01 15.42
CA ILE A 105 24.10 -2.61 15.10
C ILE A 105 23.74 -1.73 16.29
N ASP A 106 24.72 -0.93 16.74
CA ASP A 106 24.53 0.07 17.78
C ASP A 106 23.42 1.06 17.39
N ALA A 107 22.52 1.35 18.34
CA ALA A 107 21.37 2.21 18.09
C ALA A 107 21.77 3.64 17.69
N GLY A 108 22.83 4.19 18.25
CA GLY A 108 23.32 5.53 17.89
C GLY A 108 23.90 5.58 16.47
N VAL A 109 24.54 4.48 16.03
CA VAL A 109 25.02 4.33 14.64
C VAL A 109 23.85 4.24 13.67
N ALA A 110 22.80 3.49 14.01
CA ALA A 110 21.59 3.38 13.18
C ALA A 110 20.88 4.73 13.06
N GLU A 111 20.73 5.47 14.17
CA GLU A 111 20.10 6.80 14.19
C GLU A 111 20.91 7.82 13.36
N ALA A 112 22.25 7.83 13.49
CA ALA A 112 23.09 8.69 12.68
C ALA A 112 22.98 8.39 11.17
N ARG A 113 22.95 7.10 10.78
CA ARG A 113 22.77 6.68 9.38
C ARG A 113 21.39 7.06 8.85
N LEU A 114 20.35 6.96 9.68
CA LEU A 114 19.00 7.40 9.28
C LEU A 114 18.97 8.91 9.05
N ALA A 115 19.59 9.70 9.93
CA ALA A 115 19.69 11.14 9.77
C ALA A 115 20.43 11.52 8.47
N GLU A 116 21.58 10.87 8.19
CA GLU A 116 22.30 11.05 6.92
C GLU A 116 21.43 10.68 5.70
N ALA A 117 20.66 9.59 5.80
CA ALA A 117 19.75 9.16 4.73
C ALA A 117 18.67 10.20 4.46
N ILE A 118 18.08 10.80 5.49
CA ILE A 118 17.06 11.86 5.37
C ILE A 118 17.64 13.06 4.61
N ASP A 119 18.82 13.53 5.00
CA ASP A 119 19.46 14.69 4.36
C ASP A 119 19.82 14.41 2.89
N VAL A 120 20.37 13.22 2.60
CA VAL A 120 20.72 12.81 1.24
C VAL A 120 19.46 12.67 0.37
N VAL A 121 18.40 12.07 0.89
CA VAL A 121 17.13 11.89 0.18
C VAL A 121 16.50 13.24 -0.14
N ALA A 122 16.41 14.14 0.84
CA ALA A 122 15.85 15.48 0.65
C ALA A 122 16.57 16.24 -0.48
N GLU A 123 17.91 16.20 -0.48
CA GLU A 123 18.71 16.88 -1.50
C GLU A 123 18.60 16.23 -2.88
N VAL A 124 18.80 14.88 -2.96
CA VAL A 124 18.83 14.18 -4.26
C VAL A 124 17.48 14.16 -4.96
N LEU A 125 16.38 14.07 -4.19
CA LEU A 125 15.03 14.09 -4.73
C LEU A 125 14.43 15.49 -4.85
N GLU A 126 15.19 16.52 -4.41
CA GLU A 126 14.72 17.92 -4.41
C GLU A 126 13.39 18.08 -3.66
N VAL A 127 13.32 17.44 -2.47
CA VAL A 127 12.14 17.46 -1.59
C VAL A 127 12.43 18.42 -0.43
N ALA A 128 11.46 19.27 -0.09
CA ALA A 128 11.58 20.12 1.10
C ALA A 128 11.70 19.24 2.37
N PRO A 129 12.54 19.58 3.35
CA PRO A 129 12.67 18.79 4.57
C PRO A 129 11.34 18.53 5.30
N THR A 130 10.39 19.46 5.20
CA THR A 130 9.03 19.33 5.75
C THR A 130 8.19 18.28 5.03
N ASP A 131 8.53 17.94 3.79
CA ASP A 131 7.83 17.02 2.92
C ASP A 131 8.49 15.62 2.90
N VAL A 132 9.47 15.40 3.77
CA VAL A 132 10.07 14.08 4.02
C VAL A 132 9.38 13.44 5.21
N ALA A 133 8.68 12.34 4.96
CA ALA A 133 8.06 11.53 6.00
C ALA A 133 8.94 10.31 6.32
N VAL A 134 9.20 10.08 7.59
CA VAL A 134 10.03 8.96 8.05
C VAL A 134 9.20 8.03 8.91
N LYS A 135 9.24 6.74 8.62
CA LYS A 135 8.60 5.68 9.42
C LYS A 135 9.60 4.60 9.78
N VAL A 136 9.66 4.28 11.06
CA VAL A 136 10.46 3.16 11.55
C VAL A 136 9.57 1.92 11.57
N ARG A 137 9.86 0.93 10.70
CA ARG A 137 9.17 -0.36 10.67
C ARG A 137 9.68 -1.26 11.79
N ARG A 138 9.12 -1.11 12.99
CA ARG A 138 9.30 -2.11 14.05
C ARG A 138 8.45 -3.34 13.72
N ARG A 139 8.97 -4.56 13.99
CA ARG A 139 8.16 -5.78 13.90
C ARG A 139 6.94 -5.64 14.81
N GLN A 140 5.80 -5.34 14.21
CA GLN A 140 4.53 -5.28 14.93
C GLN A 140 3.95 -6.69 15.04
N ARG A 141 3.39 -7.01 16.20
CA ARG A 141 2.65 -8.24 16.44
C ARG A 141 1.18 -7.89 16.70
N GLY A 142 0.26 -8.56 16.00
CA GLY A 142 -1.18 -8.40 16.22
C GLY A 142 -1.83 -7.24 15.45
N THR A 143 -2.83 -6.59 16.07
CA THR A 143 -3.71 -5.57 15.46
C THR A 143 -3.07 -4.20 15.25
N SER A 144 -1.85 -3.98 15.69
CA SER A 144 -1.19 -2.68 15.66
C SER A 144 -0.93 -2.12 14.24
N GLN A 145 -1.04 -2.95 13.20
CA GLN A 145 -0.94 -2.48 11.81
C GLN A 145 -2.07 -1.53 11.37
N TYR A 146 -3.18 -1.48 12.12
CA TYR A 146 -4.32 -0.62 11.85
C TYR A 146 -4.37 0.62 12.77
N GLU A 147 -3.42 0.78 13.69
CA GLU A 147 -3.36 1.91 14.58
C GLU A 147 -2.73 3.13 13.91
N LYS A 148 -3.26 4.33 14.20
CA LYS A 148 -2.65 5.57 13.76
C LYS A 148 -1.34 5.80 14.49
N LEU A 149 -0.27 6.03 13.73
CA LEU A 149 1.07 6.36 14.25
C LEU A 149 1.18 7.83 14.67
N ALA A 150 0.42 8.70 14.01
CA ALA A 150 0.33 10.13 14.29
C ALA A 150 -1.12 10.61 14.06
N ALA A 151 -1.40 11.87 14.37
CA ALA A 151 -2.73 12.47 14.22
C ALA A 151 -2.68 13.79 13.42
N ARG A 152 -1.82 13.85 12.39
CA ARG A 152 -1.72 15.05 11.53
C ARG A 152 -2.92 15.21 10.63
N SER A 153 -3.54 14.09 10.23
CA SER A 153 -4.67 14.04 9.28
C SER A 153 -4.37 14.75 7.95
N GLU A 154 -3.10 14.75 7.55
CA GLU A 154 -2.62 15.36 6.32
C GLU A 154 -2.64 14.33 5.19
N PHE A 155 -3.51 14.57 4.22
CA PHE A 155 -3.59 13.78 3.00
C PHE A 155 -3.01 14.58 1.84
N VAL A 156 -2.16 13.93 1.08
CA VAL A 156 -1.54 14.45 -0.15
C VAL A 156 -2.24 13.84 -1.35
N GLU A 157 -2.55 14.64 -2.34
CA GLU A 157 -3.11 14.19 -3.60
C GLU A 157 -1.98 13.84 -4.58
N VAL A 158 -2.01 12.60 -5.10
CA VAL A 158 -1.03 12.08 -6.07
C VAL A 158 -1.73 11.49 -7.28
N ALA A 159 -0.98 11.24 -8.36
CA ALA A 159 -1.53 10.65 -9.58
C ALA A 159 -0.89 9.29 -9.89
N GLU A 160 -1.67 8.37 -10.43
CA GLU A 160 -1.21 7.10 -11.00
C GLU A 160 -2.12 6.66 -12.14
N GLY A 161 -1.56 6.34 -13.31
CA GLY A 161 -2.34 5.86 -14.45
C GLY A 161 -3.42 6.82 -14.96
N GLY A 162 -3.23 8.13 -14.79
CA GLY A 162 -4.19 9.19 -15.12
C GLY A 162 -5.33 9.34 -14.10
N LEU A 163 -5.25 8.65 -12.95
CA LEU A 163 -6.20 8.72 -11.85
C LEU A 163 -5.55 9.43 -10.64
N ARG A 164 -6.38 9.98 -9.76
CA ARG A 164 -5.94 10.71 -8.56
C ARG A 164 -6.23 9.91 -7.30
N PHE A 165 -5.32 9.96 -6.35
CA PHE A 165 -5.42 9.25 -5.09
C PHE A 165 -4.97 10.13 -3.94
N GLU A 166 -5.63 10.00 -2.81
CA GLU A 166 -5.13 10.53 -1.55
C GLU A 166 -4.13 9.52 -0.96
N VAL A 167 -2.98 10.00 -0.51
CA VAL A 167 -2.01 9.25 0.29
C VAL A 167 -1.78 9.96 1.63
N ASN A 168 -1.49 9.20 2.67
CA ASN A 168 -1.11 9.74 3.97
C ASN A 168 0.27 9.20 4.35
N LEU A 169 1.25 10.08 4.37
CA LEU A 169 2.65 9.71 4.55
C LEU A 169 3.05 9.61 6.03
N HIS A 170 2.21 10.06 6.97
CA HIS A 170 2.58 10.21 8.38
C HIS A 170 1.79 9.33 9.36
N ASP A 171 0.45 9.26 9.19
CA ASP A 171 -0.44 8.78 10.25
C ASP A 171 -0.62 7.27 10.28
N TYR A 172 -0.46 6.57 9.17
CA TYR A 172 -0.69 5.14 9.03
C TYR A 172 0.60 4.40 8.71
N LEU A 173 0.65 3.11 8.97
CA LEU A 173 1.83 2.29 8.64
C LEU A 173 2.12 2.32 7.14
N ASP A 174 1.11 2.10 6.32
CA ASP A 174 1.19 2.17 4.87
C ASP A 174 0.61 3.49 4.36
N THR A 175 1.02 3.91 3.18
CA THR A 175 0.73 5.25 2.66
C THR A 175 -0.66 5.41 2.03
N GLY A 176 -1.38 4.32 1.82
CA GLY A 176 -2.67 4.31 1.13
C GLY A 176 -2.59 3.91 -0.35
N LEU A 177 -1.40 3.83 -0.92
CA LEU A 177 -1.17 3.41 -2.31
C LEU A 177 0.03 2.45 -2.34
N PHE A 178 -0.21 1.17 -2.61
CA PHE A 178 0.84 0.17 -2.80
C PHE A 178 1.46 0.31 -4.20
N LEU A 179 2.68 0.83 -4.27
CA LEU A 179 3.35 1.16 -5.53
C LEU A 179 3.71 -0.08 -6.37
N ASP A 180 3.97 -1.20 -5.72
CA ASP A 180 4.25 -2.48 -6.38
C ASP A 180 3.04 -3.05 -7.12
N HIS A 181 1.81 -2.77 -6.68
CA HIS A 181 0.57 -3.19 -7.32
C HIS A 181 0.13 -2.35 -8.53
N ARG A 182 0.93 -1.40 -8.99
CA ARG A 182 0.60 -0.57 -10.16
C ARG A 182 0.22 -1.38 -11.40
N PRO A 183 0.99 -2.44 -11.80
CA PRO A 183 0.60 -3.27 -12.94
C PRO A 183 -0.66 -4.10 -12.69
N VAL A 184 -0.87 -4.58 -11.45
CA VAL A 184 -2.10 -5.31 -11.08
C VAL A 184 -3.32 -4.39 -11.21
N ARG A 185 -3.23 -3.14 -10.74
CA ARG A 185 -4.30 -2.15 -10.90
C ARG A 185 -4.57 -1.83 -12.39
N ALA A 186 -3.54 -1.73 -13.22
CA ALA A 186 -3.70 -1.55 -14.66
C ALA A 186 -4.46 -2.73 -15.28
N MET A 187 -4.13 -3.97 -14.90
CA MET A 187 -4.85 -5.18 -15.30
C MET A 187 -6.32 -5.15 -14.85
N VAL A 188 -6.60 -4.71 -13.62
CA VAL A 188 -7.99 -4.52 -13.16
C VAL A 188 -8.74 -3.56 -14.10
N ARG A 189 -8.12 -2.44 -14.49
CA ARG A 189 -8.73 -1.48 -15.43
C ARG A 189 -9.04 -2.11 -16.78
N GLU A 190 -8.11 -2.87 -17.33
CA GLU A 190 -8.25 -3.52 -18.64
C GLU A 190 -9.37 -4.55 -18.64
N LEU A 191 -9.51 -5.33 -17.56
CA LEU A 191 -10.50 -6.41 -17.44
C LEU A 191 -11.88 -5.92 -16.98
N ALA A 192 -12.01 -4.68 -16.52
CA ALA A 192 -13.23 -4.18 -15.89
C ALA A 192 -14.35 -3.77 -16.87
N THR A 193 -14.06 -3.65 -18.18
CA THR A 193 -15.05 -3.15 -19.16
C THR A 193 -16.33 -3.98 -19.17
N GLY A 194 -17.45 -3.35 -18.85
CA GLY A 194 -18.76 -4.01 -18.77
C GLY A 194 -18.93 -4.99 -17.60
N ALA A 195 -17.91 -5.17 -16.77
CA ALA A 195 -17.94 -6.10 -15.66
C ALA A 195 -18.65 -5.52 -14.43
N ARG A 196 -19.35 -6.34 -13.69
CA ARG A 196 -19.65 -6.13 -12.28
C ARG A 196 -18.39 -6.48 -11.50
N PHE A 197 -17.82 -5.54 -10.74
CA PHE A 197 -16.54 -5.68 -10.06
C PHE A 197 -16.69 -5.85 -8.55
N LEU A 198 -15.90 -6.75 -7.97
CA LEU A 198 -15.79 -6.97 -6.54
C LEU A 198 -14.33 -6.77 -6.09
N ASN A 199 -14.14 -5.92 -5.09
CA ASN A 199 -12.85 -5.69 -4.43
C ASN A 199 -12.92 -6.19 -2.98
N LEU A 200 -12.17 -7.24 -2.67
CA LEU A 200 -12.06 -7.86 -1.35
C LEU A 200 -10.77 -7.42 -0.68
N PHE A 201 -10.80 -7.19 0.64
CA PHE A 201 -9.70 -6.59 1.41
C PHE A 201 -9.25 -5.28 0.77
N ALA A 202 -10.25 -4.44 0.49
CA ALA A 202 -10.11 -3.36 -0.47
C ALA A 202 -9.18 -2.23 -0.04
N TYR A 203 -8.84 -2.15 1.27
CA TYR A 203 -8.00 -1.10 1.82
C TYR A 203 -8.56 0.28 1.43
N THR A 204 -7.76 1.15 0.81
CA THR A 204 -8.17 2.49 0.37
C THR A 204 -8.91 2.50 -0.98
N GLY A 205 -9.30 1.34 -1.50
CA GLY A 205 -10.13 1.19 -2.70
C GLY A 205 -9.45 1.58 -4.01
N THR A 206 -8.11 1.58 -4.08
CA THR A 206 -7.40 1.96 -5.30
C THR A 206 -7.78 1.09 -6.50
N ALA A 207 -7.93 -0.24 -6.30
CA ALA A 207 -8.41 -1.14 -7.35
C ALA A 207 -9.86 -0.84 -7.78
N SER A 208 -10.72 -0.40 -6.83
CA SER A 208 -12.10 0.02 -7.15
C SER A 208 -12.12 1.25 -8.06
N VAL A 209 -11.23 2.22 -7.85
CA VAL A 209 -11.07 3.39 -8.72
C VAL A 209 -10.63 2.97 -10.13
N TYR A 210 -9.66 2.05 -10.23
CA TYR A 210 -9.19 1.52 -11.51
C TYR A 210 -10.29 0.74 -12.25
N ALA A 211 -11.07 -0.07 -11.56
CA ALA A 211 -12.20 -0.77 -12.15
C ALA A 211 -13.27 0.19 -12.69
N ALA A 212 -13.61 1.21 -11.91
CA ALA A 212 -14.53 2.27 -12.35
C ALA A 212 -14.02 3.02 -13.60
N ALA A 213 -12.73 3.35 -13.63
CA ALA A 213 -12.08 3.97 -14.78
C ALA A 213 -12.03 3.05 -16.01
N GLY A 214 -11.98 1.71 -15.80
CA GLY A 214 -12.04 0.69 -16.85
C GLY A 214 -13.43 0.42 -17.40
N GLY A 215 -14.46 1.07 -16.85
CA GLY A 215 -15.84 0.89 -17.34
C GLY A 215 -16.61 -0.23 -16.63
N ALA A 216 -16.28 -0.55 -15.39
CA ALA A 216 -17.09 -1.42 -14.56
C ALA A 216 -18.52 -0.88 -14.43
N THR A 217 -19.53 -1.75 -14.57
CA THR A 217 -20.96 -1.39 -14.48
C THR A 217 -21.44 -1.25 -13.03
N ALA A 218 -20.81 -1.97 -12.13
CA ALA A 218 -21.03 -1.87 -10.68
C ALA A 218 -19.74 -2.17 -9.94
N VAL A 219 -19.51 -1.50 -8.81
CA VAL A 219 -18.30 -1.66 -7.99
C VAL A 219 -18.70 -1.94 -6.54
N ASN A 220 -18.42 -3.16 -6.07
CA ASN A 220 -18.58 -3.53 -4.67
C ASN A 220 -17.22 -3.56 -3.98
N THR A 221 -17.09 -2.83 -2.90
CA THR A 221 -15.83 -2.65 -2.15
C THR A 221 -16.03 -3.16 -0.73
N VAL A 222 -15.29 -4.20 -0.33
CA VAL A 222 -15.43 -4.89 0.96
C VAL A 222 -14.12 -4.77 1.74
N ASP A 223 -14.21 -4.22 2.93
CA ASP A 223 -13.11 -4.15 3.90
C ASP A 223 -13.65 -4.19 5.32
N LEU A 224 -12.85 -4.69 6.26
CA LEU A 224 -13.22 -4.74 7.68
C LEU A 224 -13.19 -3.35 8.33
N SER A 225 -12.39 -2.42 7.78
CA SER A 225 -12.10 -1.10 8.32
C SER A 225 -13.00 -0.03 7.72
N GLU A 226 -13.89 0.53 8.51
CA GLU A 226 -14.69 1.71 8.12
C GLU A 226 -13.80 2.90 7.71
N THR A 227 -12.67 3.10 8.40
CA THR A 227 -11.70 4.17 8.09
C THR A 227 -11.14 4.03 6.67
N TYR A 228 -10.80 2.81 6.25
CA TYR A 228 -10.29 2.57 4.91
C TYR A 228 -11.40 2.67 3.86
N LEU A 229 -12.62 2.26 4.17
CA LEU A 229 -13.76 2.46 3.27
C LEU A 229 -14.11 3.94 3.08
N GLU A 230 -14.02 4.76 4.12
CA GLU A 230 -14.17 6.22 3.97
C GLU A 230 -13.06 6.82 3.09
N TRP A 231 -11.84 6.29 3.19
CA TRP A 231 -10.76 6.68 2.27
C TRP A 231 -11.04 6.21 0.83
N ALA A 232 -11.53 4.99 0.64
CA ALA A 232 -11.96 4.48 -0.65
C ALA A 232 -13.05 5.35 -1.30
N LYS A 233 -14.03 5.80 -0.51
CA LYS A 233 -15.07 6.73 -0.98
C LYS A 233 -14.48 8.05 -1.46
N ARG A 234 -13.51 8.62 -0.72
CA ARG A 234 -12.83 9.85 -1.13
C ARG A 234 -12.04 9.64 -2.43
N ASN A 235 -11.32 8.52 -2.58
CA ASN A 235 -10.60 8.20 -3.81
C ASN A 235 -11.54 8.04 -5.01
N MET A 236 -12.70 7.42 -4.84
CA MET A 236 -13.73 7.34 -5.88
C MET A 236 -14.30 8.72 -6.24
N ALA A 237 -14.62 9.53 -5.24
CA ALA A 237 -15.14 10.90 -5.42
C ALA A 237 -14.12 11.81 -6.13
N LEU A 238 -12.84 11.70 -5.76
CA LEU A 238 -11.75 12.47 -6.34
C LEU A 238 -11.61 12.28 -7.87
N ASN A 239 -12.06 11.12 -8.36
CA ASN A 239 -12.08 10.77 -9.79
C ASN A 239 -13.47 10.89 -10.44
N GLY A 240 -14.47 11.38 -9.72
CA GLY A 240 -15.84 11.55 -10.25
C GLY A 240 -16.60 10.25 -10.46
N PHE A 241 -16.23 9.17 -9.75
CA PHE A 241 -16.86 7.85 -9.90
C PHE A 241 -17.89 7.52 -8.82
N ALA A 242 -18.03 8.36 -7.79
CA ALA A 242 -18.89 8.09 -6.63
C ALA A 242 -20.35 7.76 -7.02
N GLU A 243 -20.90 8.45 -8.02
CA GLU A 243 -22.30 8.31 -8.45
C GLU A 243 -22.46 7.49 -9.75
N ARG A 244 -21.39 7.37 -10.54
CA ARG A 244 -21.48 6.83 -11.91
C ARG A 244 -21.54 5.30 -11.97
N THR A 245 -21.01 4.61 -10.96
CA THR A 245 -20.78 3.16 -11.00
C THR A 245 -21.67 2.37 -10.04
N GLY A 246 -22.66 3.00 -9.41
CA GLY A 246 -23.46 2.32 -8.38
C GLY A 246 -22.58 1.74 -7.27
N ALA A 247 -21.50 2.43 -6.90
CA ALA A 247 -20.49 1.96 -5.95
C ALA A 247 -21.12 1.66 -4.60
N ARG A 248 -20.83 0.48 -4.05
CA ARG A 248 -21.30 0.04 -2.73
C ARG A 248 -20.10 -0.32 -1.86
N TYR A 249 -20.20 -0.01 -0.57
CA TYR A 249 -19.14 -0.23 0.40
C TYR A 249 -19.67 -1.05 1.56
N PHE A 250 -18.93 -2.09 1.95
CA PHE A 250 -19.35 -3.04 2.97
C PHE A 250 -18.27 -3.15 4.05
N ALA A 251 -18.55 -2.59 5.24
CA ALA A 251 -17.68 -2.67 6.40
C ALA A 251 -17.91 -4.00 7.12
N THR A 252 -17.30 -5.06 6.63
CA THR A 252 -17.51 -6.42 7.13
C THR A 252 -16.32 -7.33 6.85
N ASP A 253 -16.31 -8.48 7.52
CA ASP A 253 -15.36 -9.56 7.24
C ASP A 253 -15.56 -10.12 5.83
N ALA A 254 -14.48 -10.19 5.04
CA ALA A 254 -14.53 -10.61 3.64
C ALA A 254 -15.00 -12.06 3.48
N MET A 255 -14.59 -12.97 4.37
CA MET A 255 -15.00 -14.37 4.34
C MET A 255 -16.50 -14.53 4.62
N ARG A 256 -17.00 -13.78 5.59
CA ARG A 256 -18.44 -13.74 5.88
C ARG A 256 -19.22 -13.16 4.71
N TRP A 257 -18.76 -12.05 4.15
CA TRP A 257 -19.40 -11.40 3.01
C TRP A 257 -19.47 -12.33 1.79
N LEU A 258 -18.37 -13.03 1.47
CA LEU A 258 -18.31 -14.02 0.40
C LEU A 258 -19.36 -15.12 0.57
N ALA A 259 -19.45 -15.70 1.77
CA ALA A 259 -20.41 -16.76 2.04
C ALA A 259 -21.89 -16.29 1.93
N GLU A 260 -22.18 -15.03 2.29
CA GLU A 260 -23.50 -14.44 2.16
C GLU A 260 -23.81 -14.11 0.70
N GLU A 261 -22.87 -13.51 -0.04
CA GLU A 261 -23.07 -13.15 -1.45
C GLU A 261 -23.16 -14.39 -2.35
N ARG A 262 -22.39 -15.45 -2.06
CA ARG A 262 -22.48 -16.72 -2.77
C ARG A 262 -23.91 -17.29 -2.70
N ARG A 263 -24.51 -17.35 -1.52
CA ARG A 263 -25.90 -17.78 -1.36
C ARG A 263 -26.88 -16.93 -2.15
N ARG A 264 -26.64 -15.62 -2.26
CA ARG A 264 -27.48 -14.70 -3.04
C ARG A 264 -27.35 -14.93 -4.54
N VAL A 265 -26.13 -15.17 -5.04
CA VAL A 265 -25.87 -15.49 -6.45
C VAL A 265 -26.49 -16.86 -6.80
N GLU A 266 -26.28 -17.87 -5.98
CA GLU A 266 -26.86 -19.21 -6.17
C GLU A 266 -28.40 -19.20 -6.15
N ALA A 267 -29.00 -18.31 -5.36
CA ALA A 267 -30.45 -18.13 -5.30
C ALA A 267 -31.02 -17.21 -6.40
N GLY A 268 -30.18 -16.68 -7.31
CA GLY A 268 -30.59 -15.71 -8.32
C GLY A 268 -31.01 -14.35 -7.79
N LEU A 269 -30.61 -14.02 -6.54
CA LEU A 269 -30.90 -12.75 -5.87
C LEU A 269 -29.80 -11.69 -6.08
N ALA A 270 -28.69 -12.08 -6.69
CA ALA A 270 -27.60 -11.21 -7.09
C ALA A 270 -26.97 -11.72 -8.38
N ASP A 271 -26.55 -10.80 -9.24
CA ASP A 271 -25.84 -11.15 -10.46
C ASP A 271 -24.40 -11.59 -10.14
N PRO A 272 -23.80 -12.52 -10.90
CA PRO A 272 -22.41 -12.90 -10.77
C PRO A 272 -21.46 -11.74 -11.16
N TYR A 273 -20.19 -11.91 -10.82
CA TYR A 273 -19.14 -10.90 -11.05
C TYR A 273 -18.33 -11.24 -12.30
N GLY A 274 -18.13 -10.24 -13.16
CA GLY A 274 -17.21 -10.36 -14.29
C GLY A 274 -15.74 -10.25 -13.86
N LEU A 275 -15.48 -9.53 -12.76
CA LEU A 275 -14.13 -9.36 -12.25
C LEU A 275 -14.14 -9.30 -10.71
N VAL A 276 -13.28 -10.09 -10.09
CA VAL A 276 -13.01 -10.05 -8.65
C VAL A 276 -11.53 -9.76 -8.42
N PHE A 277 -11.21 -8.85 -7.52
CA PHE A 277 -9.87 -8.64 -7.00
C PHE A 277 -9.83 -9.00 -5.51
N CYS A 278 -8.87 -9.83 -5.14
CA CYS A 278 -8.70 -10.33 -3.78
C CYS A 278 -7.22 -10.26 -3.39
N ASP A 279 -6.89 -9.33 -2.50
CA ASP A 279 -5.52 -9.11 -1.99
C ASP A 279 -5.52 -9.16 -0.45
N PRO A 280 -5.64 -10.37 0.13
CA PRO A 280 -5.76 -10.52 1.56
C PRO A 280 -4.43 -10.19 2.26
N PRO A 281 -4.49 -9.71 3.51
CA PRO A 281 -3.30 -9.55 4.34
C PRO A 281 -2.65 -10.91 4.60
N THR A 282 -1.32 -10.94 4.81
CA THR A 282 -0.59 -12.16 5.20
C THR A 282 -1.21 -12.82 6.43
N TYR A 283 -1.57 -12.00 7.42
CA TYR A 283 -2.23 -12.42 8.65
C TYR A 283 -3.14 -11.30 9.15
N SER A 284 -4.29 -11.66 9.66
CA SER A 284 -5.21 -10.73 10.32
C SER A 284 -5.83 -11.38 11.55
N SER A 285 -6.01 -10.58 12.60
CA SER A 285 -6.77 -10.97 13.77
C SER A 285 -7.64 -9.80 14.24
N SER A 286 -8.93 -10.05 14.41
CA SER A 286 -9.86 -9.02 14.89
C SER A 286 -11.05 -9.66 15.59
N LYS A 287 -11.56 -8.97 16.61
CA LYS A 287 -12.82 -9.35 17.27
C LYS A 287 -14.05 -9.19 16.35
N LYS A 288 -13.90 -8.42 15.27
CA LYS A 288 -14.95 -8.20 14.25
C LYS A 288 -15.00 -9.32 13.20
N MET A 289 -14.01 -10.23 13.17
CA MET A 289 -13.95 -11.35 12.23
C MET A 289 -14.81 -12.51 12.71
N THR A 290 -15.39 -13.24 11.77
CA THR A 290 -16.18 -14.46 12.02
C THR A 290 -15.31 -15.56 12.62
N GLU A 291 -14.14 -15.80 12.02
CA GLU A 291 -13.06 -16.60 12.57
C GLU A 291 -12.04 -15.64 13.18
N ARG A 292 -11.59 -15.92 14.41
CA ARG A 292 -10.72 -14.99 15.16
C ARG A 292 -9.44 -14.61 14.45
N THR A 293 -8.99 -15.41 13.48
CA THR A 293 -7.77 -15.19 12.70
C THR A 293 -7.91 -15.62 11.26
N PHE A 294 -7.31 -14.86 10.37
CA PHE A 294 -7.08 -15.20 8.96
C PHE A 294 -5.58 -15.36 8.73
N ASP A 295 -5.18 -16.37 7.97
CA ASP A 295 -3.81 -16.61 7.52
C ASP A 295 -3.87 -17.01 6.04
N VAL A 296 -3.20 -16.23 5.18
CA VAL A 296 -3.32 -16.42 3.73
C VAL A 296 -2.79 -17.79 3.27
N GLN A 297 -1.73 -18.32 3.91
CA GLN A 297 -1.22 -19.64 3.54
C GLN A 297 -2.19 -20.76 3.90
N ARG A 298 -2.90 -20.64 5.00
CA ARG A 298 -3.89 -21.63 5.47
C ARG A 298 -5.20 -21.50 4.68
N ASP A 299 -5.66 -20.27 4.45
CA ASP A 299 -7.04 -19.98 4.06
C ASP A 299 -7.21 -19.71 2.56
N HIS A 300 -6.11 -19.66 1.76
CA HIS A 300 -6.16 -19.25 0.35
C HIS A 300 -7.05 -20.14 -0.51
N VAL A 301 -7.03 -21.46 -0.32
CA VAL A 301 -7.88 -22.37 -1.11
C VAL A 301 -9.35 -21.99 -0.94
N ARG A 302 -9.79 -21.86 0.30
CA ARG A 302 -11.19 -21.52 0.62
C ARG A 302 -11.58 -20.16 0.05
N ILE A 303 -10.76 -19.13 0.19
CA ILE A 303 -11.11 -17.79 -0.30
C ILE A 303 -11.12 -17.74 -1.83
N ILE A 304 -10.20 -18.45 -2.49
CA ILE A 304 -10.17 -18.55 -3.94
C ILE A 304 -11.43 -19.28 -4.45
N ASP A 305 -11.81 -20.40 -3.83
CA ASP A 305 -13.01 -21.16 -4.20
C ASP A 305 -14.30 -20.36 -4.01
N ASP A 306 -14.45 -19.72 -2.84
CA ASP A 306 -15.61 -18.89 -2.54
C ASP A 306 -15.72 -17.69 -3.50
N ALA A 307 -14.59 -17.05 -3.84
CA ALA A 307 -14.55 -15.96 -4.80
C ALA A 307 -14.80 -16.43 -6.24
N ALA A 308 -14.24 -17.57 -6.65
CA ALA A 308 -14.44 -18.15 -7.96
C ALA A 308 -15.90 -18.61 -8.19
N ALA A 309 -16.58 -19.05 -7.14
CA ALA A 309 -18.01 -19.40 -7.19
C ALA A 309 -18.91 -18.18 -7.52
N LEU A 310 -18.45 -16.96 -7.28
CA LEU A 310 -19.16 -15.73 -7.63
C LEU A 310 -18.94 -15.27 -9.07
N LEU A 311 -18.02 -15.89 -9.81
CA LEU A 311 -17.67 -15.44 -11.16
C LEU A 311 -18.80 -15.75 -12.16
N ALA A 312 -19.03 -14.84 -13.07
CA ALA A 312 -19.74 -15.09 -14.31
C ALA A 312 -18.99 -16.13 -15.18
N ASP A 313 -19.60 -16.64 -16.24
CA ASP A 313 -18.98 -17.70 -17.06
C ASP A 313 -17.60 -17.35 -17.61
N ASN A 314 -17.40 -16.11 -18.04
CA ASN A 314 -16.11 -15.59 -18.49
C ASN A 314 -15.42 -14.69 -17.44
N GLY A 315 -15.87 -14.78 -16.19
CA GLY A 315 -15.36 -13.96 -15.11
C GLY A 315 -13.93 -14.34 -14.72
N VAL A 316 -13.22 -13.38 -14.14
CA VAL A 316 -11.82 -13.53 -13.72
C VAL A 316 -11.69 -13.09 -12.26
N LEU A 317 -11.00 -13.92 -11.47
CA LEU A 317 -10.48 -13.53 -10.16
C LEU A 317 -8.99 -13.22 -10.31
N ILE A 318 -8.59 -12.03 -9.88
CA ILE A 318 -7.19 -11.67 -9.65
C ILE A 318 -6.94 -11.89 -8.16
N PHE A 319 -6.13 -12.89 -7.83
CA PHE A 319 -5.71 -13.18 -6.46
C PHE A 319 -4.26 -12.72 -6.28
N SER A 320 -4.00 -11.90 -5.28
CA SER A 320 -2.67 -11.41 -4.95
C SER A 320 -2.32 -11.69 -3.50
N THR A 321 -1.04 -11.78 -3.17
CA THR A 321 -0.56 -11.87 -1.79
C THR A 321 0.88 -11.38 -1.66
N ASN A 322 1.20 -10.68 -0.58
CA ASN A 322 2.55 -10.21 -0.25
C ASN A 322 3.33 -11.17 0.66
N LEU A 323 2.81 -12.38 0.94
CA LEU A 323 3.55 -13.39 1.68
C LEU A 323 4.68 -13.96 0.83
N ARG A 324 5.93 -13.61 1.12
CA ARG A 324 7.11 -14.02 0.35
C ARG A 324 7.32 -15.53 0.25
N THR A 325 6.81 -16.29 1.22
CA THR A 325 6.92 -17.75 1.30
C THR A 325 5.66 -18.46 0.85
N PHE A 326 4.70 -17.73 0.29
CA PHE A 326 3.42 -18.27 -0.16
C PHE A 326 3.63 -19.39 -1.19
N LYS A 327 2.85 -20.44 -1.03
CA LYS A 327 2.77 -21.58 -1.95
C LYS A 327 1.30 -21.83 -2.23
N LEU A 328 0.93 -21.66 -3.48
CA LEU A 328 -0.41 -21.98 -3.94
C LEU A 328 -0.61 -23.50 -3.90
N ASP A 329 -1.71 -23.96 -3.34
CA ASP A 329 -2.13 -25.37 -3.39
C ASP A 329 -2.83 -25.65 -4.73
N VAL A 330 -2.02 -25.98 -5.74
CA VAL A 330 -2.48 -26.22 -7.11
C VAL A 330 -3.38 -27.45 -7.19
N ASP A 331 -3.11 -28.48 -6.36
CA ASP A 331 -3.85 -29.74 -6.38
C ASP A 331 -5.26 -29.51 -5.81
N ALA A 332 -5.39 -28.78 -4.72
CA ALA A 332 -6.70 -28.43 -4.15
C ALA A 332 -7.53 -27.54 -5.10
N LEU A 333 -6.87 -26.74 -5.94
CA LEU A 333 -7.51 -25.84 -6.93
C LEU A 333 -7.56 -26.42 -8.34
N ALA A 334 -7.34 -27.75 -8.54
CA ALA A 334 -7.27 -28.37 -9.84
C ALA A 334 -8.57 -28.25 -10.69
N HIS A 335 -9.70 -28.00 -10.05
CA HIS A 335 -10.99 -27.73 -10.71
C HIS A 335 -11.11 -26.32 -11.30
N LEU A 336 -10.17 -25.42 -10.98
CA LEU A 336 -10.06 -24.08 -11.54
C LEU A 336 -8.91 -24.00 -12.57
N ALA A 337 -8.99 -23.03 -13.46
CA ALA A 337 -7.87 -22.66 -14.32
C ALA A 337 -7.10 -21.54 -13.62
N VAL A 338 -5.88 -21.82 -13.20
CA VAL A 338 -5.00 -20.89 -12.48
C VAL A 338 -3.77 -20.59 -13.32
N GLU A 339 -3.46 -19.31 -13.50
CA GLU A 339 -2.32 -18.80 -14.23
C GLU A 339 -1.49 -17.90 -13.30
N ASP A 340 -0.20 -18.19 -13.13
CA ASP A 340 0.74 -17.33 -12.41
C ASP A 340 1.18 -16.18 -13.32
N VAL A 341 0.73 -14.97 -13.01
CA VAL A 341 1.07 -13.74 -13.72
C VAL A 341 2.06 -12.87 -12.93
N THR A 342 2.61 -13.37 -11.85
CA THR A 342 3.57 -12.64 -11.00
C THR A 342 4.67 -11.96 -11.79
N PRO A 343 5.37 -12.62 -12.76
CA PRO A 343 6.48 -11.98 -13.48
C PRO A 343 6.06 -10.72 -14.25
N SER A 344 4.83 -10.67 -14.76
CA SER A 344 4.31 -9.53 -15.51
C SER A 344 3.77 -8.40 -14.62
N THR A 345 3.59 -8.67 -13.34
CA THR A 345 3.01 -7.71 -12.38
C THR A 345 4.04 -7.00 -11.50
N ILE A 346 5.32 -7.40 -11.56
CA ILE A 346 6.39 -6.73 -10.80
C ILE A 346 6.90 -5.52 -11.60
N PRO A 347 6.68 -4.28 -11.13
CA PRO A 347 7.14 -3.10 -11.86
C PRO A 347 8.66 -2.91 -11.73
N PRO A 348 9.30 -2.17 -12.64
CA PRO A 348 10.76 -1.98 -12.68
C PRO A 348 11.38 -1.42 -11.41
N ASP A 349 10.68 -0.58 -10.68
CA ASP A 349 11.11 0.00 -9.41
C ASP A 349 11.12 -1.02 -8.25
N PHE A 350 10.48 -2.19 -8.44
CA PHE A 350 10.51 -3.33 -7.51
C PHE A 350 11.26 -4.55 -8.07
N ALA A 351 11.92 -4.44 -9.22
CA ALA A 351 12.61 -5.56 -9.86
C ALA A 351 13.68 -6.25 -8.99
N ARG A 352 14.21 -5.55 -7.97
CA ARG A 352 15.16 -6.11 -6.99
C ARG A 352 14.51 -7.00 -5.95
N THR A 353 13.20 -6.85 -5.77
CA THR A 353 12.41 -7.61 -4.81
C THR A 353 11.30 -8.37 -5.54
N PRO A 354 11.65 -9.34 -6.42
CA PRO A 354 10.69 -10.01 -7.30
C PRO A 354 9.64 -10.85 -6.56
N ARG A 355 9.78 -10.99 -5.25
CA ARG A 355 8.81 -11.62 -4.35
C ARG A 355 8.11 -10.59 -3.45
N ILE A 356 7.96 -9.36 -3.93
CA ILE A 356 7.22 -8.32 -3.18
C ILE A 356 5.75 -8.70 -3.04
N HIS A 357 5.19 -9.28 -4.10
CA HIS A 357 3.90 -9.97 -4.12
C HIS A 357 3.95 -11.16 -5.08
N GLN A 358 2.91 -11.99 -5.02
CA GLN A 358 2.58 -13.00 -6.03
C GLN A 358 1.17 -12.70 -6.54
N CYS A 359 0.91 -12.93 -7.83
CA CYS A 359 -0.36 -12.60 -8.46
C CYS A 359 -0.79 -13.73 -9.41
N PHE A 360 -2.05 -14.14 -9.30
CA PHE A 360 -2.63 -15.24 -10.05
C PHE A 360 -3.95 -14.81 -10.70
N LEU A 361 -4.16 -15.20 -11.96
CA LEU A 361 -5.46 -15.15 -12.60
C LEU A 361 -6.16 -16.50 -12.43
N VAL A 362 -7.37 -16.46 -11.89
CA VAL A 362 -8.17 -17.64 -11.63
C VAL A 362 -9.49 -17.55 -12.42
N ARG A 363 -9.86 -18.63 -13.11
CA ARG A 363 -11.11 -18.74 -13.85
C ARG A 363 -11.77 -20.08 -13.55
N ARG A 364 -13.08 -20.13 -13.68
CA ARG A 364 -13.79 -21.41 -13.70
C ARG A 364 -13.38 -22.17 -14.96
N ARG A 365 -13.12 -23.46 -14.85
CA ARG A 365 -12.97 -24.29 -16.05
C ARG A 365 -14.33 -24.37 -16.73
N THR A 366 -14.41 -23.93 -17.98
CA THR A 366 -15.57 -24.20 -18.80
C THR A 366 -15.64 -25.71 -18.96
N GLY A 367 -16.67 -26.37 -18.42
CA GLY A 367 -16.84 -27.80 -18.53
C GLY A 367 -16.80 -28.22 -20.00
N GLN A 368 -16.03 -29.25 -20.31
CA GLN A 368 -16.40 -30.14 -21.38
C GLN A 368 -17.77 -30.71 -20.94
N ALA A 369 -18.85 -30.22 -21.56
CA ALA A 369 -20.12 -30.94 -21.49
C ALA A 369 -19.82 -32.33 -22.00
N GLU A 370 -19.91 -33.34 -21.10
CA GLU A 370 -20.00 -34.75 -21.51
C GLU A 370 -21.29 -34.98 -22.33
#